data_af9019ad8ea39eeb8de444ee511f245f
#
_entry.id   af9019ad8ea39eeb8de444ee511f245f
#
_cell.length_a   1.000
_cell.length_b   1.000
_cell.length_c   1.000
_cell.angle_alpha   90.00
_cell.angle_beta   90.00
_cell.angle_gamma   90.00
#
_symmetry.space_group_name_H-M   'P 1'
#
loop_
_entity.id
_entity.type
_entity.pdbx_description
1 polymer ?
#
loop_
_entity_poly.entity_id
_entity_poly.type
_entity_poly.pdbx_seq_one_letter_code
_entity_poly.pdbx_strand_id
1 'polypeptide(L)'
;MSEHIITTDNFFLKISADIDENDIDNPVNTILTVEVVSCGFSAKAEFETDASKLAEFSENLQSLYNTLEGSASICETYGYKRYISFSADKRGIITVRGFLCDEMRKNELKFENSFDQTYLNSFVSGWNYYL
;
A
#
# COMPACT_ATOMS: atom_id res chain seq x y z
N MET A 1 13.88 -7.97 -4.19
CA MET A 1 12.52 -7.64 -3.79
C MET A 1 12.56 -6.76 -2.55
N SER A 2 11.91 -5.60 -2.61
CA SER A 2 11.87 -4.65 -1.50
C SER A 2 10.64 -4.88 -0.65
N GLU A 3 10.80 -4.81 0.67
CA GLU A 3 9.70 -4.95 1.63
C GLU A 3 9.51 -3.65 2.39
N HIS A 4 8.26 -3.25 2.58
CA HIS A 4 7.88 -2.02 3.27
C HIS A 4 6.90 -2.38 4.37
N ILE A 5 7.22 -2.03 5.61
CA ILE A 5 6.48 -2.52 6.79
C ILE A 5 6.03 -1.36 7.67
N ILE A 6 4.78 -1.44 8.13
CA ILE A 6 4.23 -0.62 9.22
C ILE A 6 3.79 -1.59 10.31
N THR A 7 4.18 -1.33 11.55
CA THR A 7 3.76 -2.12 12.71
C THR A 7 3.34 -1.20 13.84
N THR A 8 2.13 -1.39 14.35
CA THR A 8 1.63 -0.73 15.57
C THR A 8 1.12 -1.81 16.52
N ASP A 9 0.52 -1.42 17.64
CA ASP A 9 0.00 -2.38 18.62
C ASP A 9 -1.08 -3.31 18.05
N ASN A 10 -1.87 -2.83 17.09
CA ASN A 10 -3.00 -3.59 16.56
C ASN A 10 -3.05 -3.60 15.03
N PHE A 11 -1.95 -3.21 14.37
CA PHE A 11 -1.91 -3.15 12.90
C PHE A 11 -0.54 -3.57 12.38
N PHE A 12 -0.55 -4.41 11.37
CA PHE A 12 0.65 -4.82 10.64
C PHE A 12 0.33 -4.74 9.14
N LEU A 13 1.19 -4.09 8.39
CA LEU A 13 1.09 -4.04 6.93
C LEU A 13 2.47 -4.28 6.35
N LYS A 14 2.57 -5.23 5.45
CA LYS A 14 3.79 -5.47 4.68
C LYS A 14 3.43 -5.48 3.20
N ILE A 15 4.12 -4.66 2.44
CA ILE A 15 3.99 -4.61 0.98
C ILE A 15 5.34 -4.94 0.38
N SER A 16 5.36 -5.94 -0.49
CA SER A 16 6.56 -6.32 -1.26
C SER A 16 6.28 -6.05 -2.74
N ALA A 17 7.22 -5.45 -3.43
CA ALA A 17 7.10 -5.12 -4.84
C ALA A 17 8.13 -5.89 -5.66
N ASP A 18 7.67 -6.52 -6.74
CA ASP A 18 8.51 -7.22 -7.70
C ASP A 18 8.25 -6.62 -9.08
N ILE A 19 9.20 -5.84 -9.57
CA ILE A 19 9.09 -5.13 -10.86
C ILE A 19 9.86 -5.90 -11.93
N ASP A 20 9.19 -6.22 -13.04
CA ASP A 20 9.83 -6.79 -14.21
C ASP A 20 10.43 -5.67 -15.04
N GLU A 21 11.70 -5.37 -14.80
CA GLU A 21 12.43 -4.30 -15.49
C GLU A 21 12.66 -4.59 -16.97
N ASN A 22 12.55 -5.85 -17.38
CA ASN A 22 12.70 -6.24 -18.78
C ASN A 22 11.42 -6.04 -19.59
N ASP A 23 10.30 -5.75 -18.94
CA ASP A 23 8.99 -5.61 -19.57
C ASP A 23 8.30 -4.31 -19.12
N ILE A 24 9.09 -3.23 -19.11
CA ILE A 24 8.66 -1.95 -18.55
C ILE A 24 7.49 -1.31 -19.33
N ASP A 25 7.29 -1.70 -20.59
CA ASP A 25 6.21 -1.19 -21.41
C ASP A 25 4.88 -1.94 -21.19
N ASN A 26 4.92 -3.04 -20.46
CA ASN A 26 3.71 -3.78 -20.10
C ASN A 26 2.95 -3.02 -19.02
N PRO A 27 1.63 -2.78 -19.18
CA PRO A 27 0.83 -2.05 -18.18
C PRO A 27 0.69 -2.77 -16.83
N VAL A 28 1.12 -4.02 -16.73
CA VAL A 28 1.10 -4.81 -15.49
C VAL A 28 2.48 -5.40 -15.19
N ASN A 29 3.51 -4.56 -15.25
CA ASN A 29 4.89 -4.98 -15.09
C ASN A 29 5.32 -5.19 -13.62
N THR A 30 4.40 -5.09 -12.67
CA THR A 30 4.72 -5.15 -11.24
C THR A 30 3.74 -6.04 -10.50
N ILE A 31 4.26 -6.89 -9.63
CA ILE A 31 3.44 -7.70 -8.73
C ILE A 31 3.66 -7.17 -7.31
N LEU A 32 2.56 -6.79 -6.65
CA LEU A 32 2.59 -6.44 -5.23
C LEU A 32 2.07 -7.62 -4.42
N THR A 33 2.80 -7.97 -3.36
CA THR A 33 2.33 -8.91 -2.35
C THR A 33 2.03 -8.12 -1.10
N VAL A 34 0.80 -8.20 -0.62
CA VAL A 34 0.32 -7.44 0.54
C VAL A 34 -0.10 -8.40 1.63
N GLU A 35 0.43 -8.17 2.83
CA GLU A 35 0.06 -8.91 4.02
C GLU A 35 -0.40 -7.92 5.07
N VAL A 36 -1.59 -8.12 5.62
CA VAL A 36 -2.18 -7.20 6.60
C VAL A 36 -2.77 -7.97 7.77
N VAL A 37 -2.57 -7.41 8.97
CA VAL A 37 -3.31 -7.82 10.18
C VAL A 37 -3.86 -6.55 10.81
N SER A 38 -5.17 -6.46 10.94
CA SER A 38 -5.83 -5.28 11.51
C SER A 38 -6.83 -5.73 12.57
N CYS A 39 -6.53 -5.43 13.83
CA CYS A 39 -7.38 -5.80 14.98
C CYS A 39 -7.74 -7.29 14.98
N GLY A 40 -6.78 -8.16 14.62
CA GLY A 40 -6.97 -9.62 14.60
C GLY A 40 -7.51 -10.19 13.29
N PHE A 41 -7.95 -9.36 12.36
CA PHE A 41 -8.34 -9.81 11.02
C PHE A 41 -7.12 -9.75 10.10
N SER A 42 -6.90 -10.80 9.32
CA SER A 42 -5.72 -10.88 8.48
C SER A 42 -6.01 -11.38 7.08
N ALA A 43 -5.17 -10.94 6.14
CA ALA A 43 -5.19 -11.41 4.77
C ALA A 43 -3.81 -11.28 4.15
N LYS A 44 -3.57 -12.11 3.14
CA LYS A 44 -2.39 -12.00 2.28
C LYS A 44 -2.85 -12.22 0.85
N ALA A 45 -2.52 -11.30 -0.03
CA ALA A 45 -2.93 -11.36 -1.43
C ALA A 45 -1.89 -10.71 -2.33
N GLU A 46 -1.91 -11.10 -3.60
CA GLU A 46 -1.09 -10.50 -4.63
C GLU A 46 -1.98 -9.80 -5.63
N PHE A 47 -1.50 -8.70 -6.19
CA PHE A 47 -2.16 -8.10 -7.34
C PHE A 47 -1.16 -7.42 -8.26
N GLU A 48 -1.57 -7.27 -9.51
CA GLU A 48 -0.73 -6.68 -10.54
C GLU A 48 -0.99 -5.19 -10.69
N THR A 49 0.07 -4.42 -10.82
CA THR A 49 0.03 -2.99 -11.05
C THR A 49 1.20 -2.62 -11.94
N ASP A 50 1.58 -1.35 -11.97
CA ASP A 50 2.64 -0.91 -12.83
C ASP A 50 3.62 0.03 -12.10
N ALA A 51 4.86 0.06 -12.55
CA ALA A 51 5.93 0.81 -11.89
C ALA A 51 5.65 2.30 -11.85
N SER A 52 4.94 2.87 -12.84
CA SER A 52 4.58 4.28 -12.82
C SER A 52 3.57 4.59 -11.71
N LYS A 53 2.67 3.67 -11.42
CA LYS A 53 1.73 3.81 -10.32
C LYS A 53 2.43 3.71 -8.97
N LEU A 54 3.48 2.87 -8.86
CA LEU A 54 4.30 2.84 -7.66
C LEU A 54 5.01 4.17 -7.43
N ALA A 55 5.57 4.78 -8.47
CA ALA A 55 6.23 6.07 -8.38
C ALA A 55 5.25 7.16 -7.94
N GLU A 56 4.06 7.19 -8.52
CA GLU A 56 3.00 8.13 -8.16
C GLU A 56 2.56 7.93 -6.71
N PHE A 57 2.38 6.70 -6.29
CA PHE A 57 2.03 6.37 -4.89
C PHE A 57 3.13 6.86 -3.94
N SER A 58 4.39 6.68 -4.29
CA SER A 58 5.53 7.13 -3.50
C SER A 58 5.56 8.64 -3.35
N GLU A 59 5.33 9.39 -4.44
CA GLU A 59 5.24 10.84 -4.40
C GLU A 59 4.08 11.30 -3.50
N ASN A 60 2.93 10.68 -3.64
CA ASN A 60 1.76 11.04 -2.86
C ASN A 60 1.94 10.71 -1.37
N LEU A 61 2.61 9.60 -1.04
CA LEU A 61 2.95 9.27 0.35
C LEU A 61 3.88 10.32 0.94
N GLN A 62 4.89 10.75 0.19
CA GLN A 62 5.84 11.77 0.64
C GLN A 62 5.12 13.09 0.92
N SER A 63 4.25 13.51 0.00
CA SER A 63 3.46 14.73 0.13
C SER A 63 2.51 14.64 1.34
N LEU A 64 1.81 13.53 1.49
CA LEU A 64 0.90 13.29 2.61
C LEU A 64 1.63 13.36 3.95
N TYR A 65 2.79 12.73 4.05
CA TYR A 65 3.61 12.74 5.26
C TYR A 65 4.09 14.14 5.61
N ASN A 66 4.50 14.91 4.60
CA ASN A 66 5.06 16.25 4.80
C ASN A 66 3.99 17.31 5.10
N THR A 67 2.79 17.18 4.52
CA THR A 67 1.76 18.21 4.62
C THR A 67 0.57 17.84 5.50
N LEU A 68 0.40 16.56 5.81
CA LEU A 68 -0.78 16.01 6.50
C LEU A 68 -2.08 16.33 5.76
N GLU A 69 -1.99 16.34 4.43
CA GLU A 69 -3.12 16.58 3.53
C GLU A 69 -3.10 15.58 2.38
N GLY A 70 -4.28 15.34 1.81
CA GLY A 70 -4.42 14.52 0.63
C GLY A 70 -4.46 13.03 0.94
N SER A 71 -4.19 12.26 -0.08
CA SER A 71 -4.21 10.80 0.00
C SER A 71 -3.18 10.17 -0.93
N ALA A 72 -2.84 8.92 -0.64
CA ALA A 72 -1.96 8.12 -1.49
C ALA A 72 -2.58 6.74 -1.63
N SER A 73 -2.76 6.26 -2.86
CA SER A 73 -3.38 4.98 -3.12
C SER A 73 -2.62 4.20 -4.17
N ILE A 74 -2.59 2.88 -4.01
CA ILE A 74 -2.10 1.96 -5.02
C ILE A 74 -3.20 0.94 -5.28
N CYS A 75 -3.54 0.73 -6.55
CA CYS A 75 -4.68 -0.08 -6.95
C CYS A 75 -4.27 -1.08 -8.01
N GLU A 76 -4.92 -2.23 -8.00
CA GLU A 76 -4.79 -3.24 -9.04
C GLU A 76 -5.20 -2.67 -10.38
N THR A 77 -4.43 -2.96 -11.44
CA THR A 77 -4.72 -2.47 -12.78
C THR A 77 -5.93 -3.19 -13.38
N TYR A 78 -5.96 -4.51 -13.28
CA TYR A 78 -7.04 -5.35 -13.76
C TYR A 78 -7.45 -6.32 -12.65
N GLY A 79 -8.67 -6.85 -12.71
CA GLY A 79 -9.15 -7.81 -11.75
C GLY A 79 -10.22 -7.26 -10.83
N TYR A 80 -10.10 -7.50 -9.53
CA TYR A 80 -11.15 -7.19 -8.56
C TYR A 80 -10.97 -5.83 -7.86
N LYS A 81 -10.00 -5.02 -8.32
CA LYS A 81 -9.71 -3.69 -7.76
C LYS A 81 -9.20 -3.75 -6.31
N ARG A 82 -8.32 -4.70 -6.03
CA ARG A 82 -7.59 -4.73 -4.78
C ARG A 82 -6.81 -3.41 -4.63
N TYR A 83 -6.79 -2.85 -3.42
CA TYR A 83 -6.13 -1.56 -3.23
C TYR A 83 -5.68 -1.35 -1.78
N ILE A 84 -4.76 -0.41 -1.60
CA ILE A 84 -4.36 0.14 -0.30
C ILE A 84 -4.39 1.66 -0.45
N SER A 85 -5.00 2.35 0.49
CA SER A 85 -5.12 3.81 0.47
C SER A 85 -4.78 4.41 1.82
N PHE A 86 -4.00 5.49 1.80
CA PHE A 86 -3.62 6.25 2.99
C PHE A 86 -4.21 7.65 2.91
N SER A 87 -4.67 8.16 4.04
CA SER A 87 -5.08 9.56 4.17
C SER A 87 -4.61 10.10 5.52
N ALA A 88 -4.55 11.41 5.65
CA ALA A 88 -4.10 12.05 6.88
C ALA A 88 -5.03 13.17 7.29
N ASP A 89 -5.09 13.47 8.59
CA ASP A 89 -5.73 14.67 9.08
C ASP A 89 -4.68 15.62 9.69
N LYS A 90 -5.07 16.84 9.96
CA LYS A 90 -4.18 17.89 10.46
C LYS A 90 -3.64 17.63 11.86
N ARG A 91 -4.21 16.67 12.58
CA ARG A 91 -3.74 16.27 13.90
C ARG A 91 -2.60 15.25 13.83
N GLY A 92 -2.25 14.81 12.62
CA GLY A 92 -1.22 13.81 12.40
C GLY A 92 -1.71 12.36 12.50
N ILE A 93 -3.01 12.15 12.39
CA ILE A 93 -3.59 10.80 12.36
C ILE A 93 -3.63 10.31 10.93
N ILE A 94 -3.02 9.16 10.70
CA ILE A 94 -3.01 8.49 9.41
C ILE A 94 -4.09 7.42 9.43
N THR A 95 -4.93 7.39 8.41
CA THR A 95 -5.91 6.33 8.22
C THR A 95 -5.52 5.50 6.99
N VAL A 96 -5.43 4.19 7.15
CA VAL A 96 -5.19 3.26 6.05
C VAL A 96 -6.45 2.43 5.83
N ARG A 97 -6.82 2.29 4.56
CA ARG A 97 -7.95 1.47 4.12
C ARG A 97 -7.47 0.55 3.02
N GLY A 98 -8.07 -0.62 2.94
CA GLY A 98 -7.73 -1.50 1.84
C GLY A 98 -8.79 -2.56 1.60
N PHE A 99 -8.66 -3.17 0.43
CA PHE A 99 -9.46 -4.32 0.03
C PHE A 99 -8.54 -5.35 -0.60
N LEU A 100 -8.54 -6.55 -0.05
CA LEU A 100 -7.79 -7.68 -0.55
C LEU A 100 -8.73 -8.87 -0.75
N CYS A 101 -8.48 -9.68 -1.76
CA CYS A 101 -9.21 -10.91 -1.97
C CYS A 101 -8.32 -11.95 -2.65
N ASP A 102 -8.72 -13.21 -2.58
CA ASP A 102 -8.03 -14.27 -3.29
C ASP A 102 -8.40 -14.24 -4.80
N GLU A 103 -7.74 -15.10 -5.58
CA GLU A 103 -7.90 -15.11 -7.04
C GLU A 103 -9.33 -15.37 -7.51
N MET A 104 -10.10 -16.12 -6.74
CA MET A 104 -11.48 -16.45 -7.08
C MET A 104 -12.50 -15.58 -6.37
N ARG A 105 -12.02 -14.60 -5.60
CA ARG A 105 -12.82 -13.71 -4.78
C ARG A 105 -13.80 -14.43 -3.85
N LYS A 106 -13.40 -15.58 -3.36
CA LYS A 106 -14.18 -16.33 -2.37
C LYS A 106 -13.91 -15.88 -0.96
N ASN A 107 -12.70 -15.35 -0.73
CA ASN A 107 -12.30 -14.81 0.56
C ASN A 107 -11.86 -13.38 0.34
N GLU A 108 -12.40 -12.47 1.13
CA GLU A 108 -12.05 -11.06 1.02
C GLU A 108 -11.94 -10.41 2.39
N LEU A 109 -11.07 -9.43 2.47
CA LEU A 109 -10.91 -8.59 3.65
C LEU A 109 -10.96 -7.13 3.23
N LYS A 110 -11.89 -6.41 3.81
CA LYS A 110 -11.94 -4.96 3.73
C LYS A 110 -11.53 -4.45 5.10
N PHE A 111 -10.49 -3.62 5.16
CA PHE A 111 -9.96 -3.20 6.45
C PHE A 111 -9.77 -1.69 6.52
N GLU A 112 -9.76 -1.18 7.74
CA GLU A 112 -9.45 0.20 8.05
C GLU A 112 -8.75 0.24 9.40
N ASN A 113 -7.69 1.03 9.52
CA ASN A 113 -7.00 1.26 10.77
C ASN A 113 -6.45 2.67 10.78
N SER A 114 -6.18 3.20 11.97
CA SER A 114 -5.61 4.53 12.12
C SER A 114 -4.48 4.50 13.13
N PHE A 115 -3.47 5.35 12.92
CA PHE A 115 -2.31 5.42 13.79
C PHE A 115 -1.65 6.80 13.68
N ASP A 116 -0.76 7.10 14.61
CA ASP A 116 -0.03 8.36 14.61
C ASP A 116 0.99 8.39 13.47
N GLN A 117 1.22 9.57 12.89
CA GLN A 117 2.15 9.76 11.78
C GLN A 117 3.57 9.26 12.07
N THR A 118 3.96 9.15 13.34
CA THR A 118 5.29 8.67 13.71
C THR A 118 5.55 7.24 13.24
N TYR A 119 4.51 6.44 13.08
CA TYR A 119 4.62 5.07 12.57
C TYR A 119 4.84 5.01 11.05
N LEU A 120 4.64 6.12 10.35
CA LEU A 120 4.73 6.16 8.89
C LEU A 120 6.12 6.47 8.36
N ASN A 121 6.99 7.07 9.17
CA ASN A 121 8.26 7.63 8.74
C ASN A 121 9.15 6.64 7.96
N SER A 122 9.43 5.49 8.53
CA SER A 122 10.30 4.50 7.88
C SER A 122 9.65 3.90 6.64
N PHE A 123 8.34 3.74 6.65
CA PHE A 123 7.59 3.25 5.51
C PHE A 123 7.73 4.22 4.32
N VAL A 124 7.49 5.51 4.55
CA VAL A 124 7.62 6.55 3.52
C VAL A 124 9.04 6.60 2.95
N SER A 125 10.05 6.54 3.82
CA SER A 125 11.46 6.56 3.39
C SER A 125 11.79 5.38 2.48
N GLY A 126 11.25 4.20 2.76
CA GLY A 126 11.43 3.02 1.93
C GLY A 126 10.86 3.17 0.53
N TRP A 127 9.76 3.91 0.39
CA TRP A 127 9.11 4.11 -0.90
C TRP A 127 9.85 5.10 -1.81
N ASN A 128 10.81 5.86 -1.29
CA ASN A 128 11.64 6.73 -2.13
C ASN A 128 12.41 5.95 -3.19
N TYR A 129 12.60 4.66 -2.99
CA TYR A 129 13.24 3.76 -3.97
C TYR A 129 12.54 3.81 -5.35
N TYR A 130 11.23 4.09 -5.39
CA TYR A 130 10.45 4.06 -6.63
C TYR A 130 10.33 5.42 -7.32
N LEU A 131 10.88 6.45 -6.75
CA LEU A 131 10.87 7.82 -7.32
C LEU A 131 11.88 8.01 -8.45
#